data_97da7b39da39a10acd5031f733f079fe
#
_entry.id   97da7b39da39a10acd5031f733f079fe
#
_cell.length_a   1.000
_cell.length_b   1.000
_cell.length_c   1.000
_cell.angle_alpha   90.00
_cell.angle_beta   90.00
_cell.angle_gamma   90.00
#
_symmetry.space_group_name_H-M   'P 1'
#
loop_
_entity.id
_entity.type
_entity.pdbx_description
1 polymer ?
#
loop_
_entity_poly.entity_id
_entity_poly.type
_entity_poly.pdbx_seq_one_letter_code
_entity_poly.pdbx_strand_id
1 'polypeptide(L)'
;RGLGDVYKRQDTDSPAVTQPADGEPDGTGDADNTAKDPEGDQKGGQSGNGDGNTDKSTVTTTKPAASNVITTDATPYQSGGVYIVGNAGYEMYNYVGSLAEKYQSTVNAVADSLSGVSNVYAMAIPLSSSITLPDSLLSDIPGSDQAQAEKDILAGMGQNIKTVPLHDALNAHRTEYIYFRTDHHWTALGAYYAYVQFCNVKGITPHDLSDYEVSQYTGFLGSFYNDGGKPQAMADDPDTVNAYHPVSSTAAMKYGSSEDSELTGGKVIFDESTAAASLKYGAFIMGDNPFTVIENPEVSNGQSCIVVKESFGNAFVPFLVDHYQTVYAVSYTHLT
;
A
#
# COMPACT_ATOMS: atom_id res chain seq x y z
N ARG A 1 26.30 11.88 0.00
CA ARG A 1 25.76 10.66 -0.62
C ARG A 1 24.26 10.81 -0.55
N GLY A 2 23.59 10.99 -1.69
CA GLY A 2 22.18 11.29 -1.74
C GLY A 2 21.33 10.00 -1.72
N LEU A 3 20.04 10.14 -1.47
CA LEU A 3 19.01 9.07 -1.45
C LEU A 3 19.08 8.10 -2.65
N GLY A 4 19.66 8.52 -3.80
CA GLY A 4 19.86 7.68 -4.97
C GLY A 4 20.84 6.51 -4.79
N ASP A 5 21.75 6.56 -3.80
CA ASP A 5 22.74 5.49 -3.59
C ASP A 5 22.20 4.35 -2.72
N VAL A 6 21.16 4.59 -1.93
CA VAL A 6 20.51 3.56 -1.11
C VAL A 6 19.59 2.70 -1.99
N TYR A 7 18.91 3.30 -2.94
CA TYR A 7 18.03 2.59 -3.89
C TYR A 7 18.79 1.75 -4.91
N LYS A 8 19.98 2.18 -5.35
CA LYS A 8 20.82 1.40 -6.30
C LYS A 8 21.33 0.05 -5.74
N ARG A 9 21.25 -0.17 -4.43
CA ARG A 9 21.65 -1.45 -3.83
C ARG A 9 20.54 -2.50 -3.79
N GLN A 10 19.27 -2.09 -3.95
CA GLN A 10 18.14 -3.03 -3.96
C GLN A 10 17.92 -3.66 -5.34
N ASP A 11 18.30 -2.97 -6.42
CA ASP A 11 18.04 -3.45 -7.79
C ASP A 11 19.05 -4.50 -8.30
N THR A 12 20.12 -4.80 -7.55
CA THR A 12 21.17 -5.74 -8.02
C THR A 12 20.92 -7.20 -7.67
N ASP A 13 19.89 -7.53 -6.87
CA ASP A 13 19.62 -8.90 -6.41
C ASP A 13 18.24 -9.47 -6.83
N SER A 14 17.53 -8.84 -7.77
CA SER A 14 16.35 -9.47 -8.37
C SER A 14 16.79 -10.47 -9.44
N PRO A 15 16.60 -11.79 -9.24
CA PRO A 15 16.85 -12.76 -10.28
C PRO A 15 15.82 -12.56 -11.41
N ALA A 16 16.33 -12.42 -12.62
CA ALA A 16 15.52 -12.44 -13.84
C ALA A 16 14.62 -13.69 -13.83
N VAL A 17 13.31 -13.49 -13.95
CA VAL A 17 12.34 -14.56 -14.14
C VAL A 17 12.63 -15.21 -15.49
N THR A 18 13.34 -16.33 -15.46
CA THR A 18 13.47 -17.23 -16.64
C THR A 18 12.21 -18.08 -16.70
N GLN A 19 11.48 -17.96 -17.80
CA GLN A 19 10.40 -18.88 -18.16
C GLN A 19 10.92 -20.31 -18.28
N PRO A 20 10.16 -21.34 -17.84
CA PRO A 20 10.49 -22.74 -18.15
C PRO A 20 10.12 -23.01 -19.60
N ALA A 21 11.05 -23.64 -20.31
CA ALA A 21 10.84 -24.19 -21.63
C ALA A 21 9.95 -25.44 -21.59
N ASP A 22 9.07 -25.54 -22.58
CA ASP A 22 8.20 -26.68 -22.86
C ASP A 22 8.97 -28.00 -22.97
N GLY A 23 8.46 -29.03 -22.32
CA GLY A 23 8.85 -30.41 -22.49
C GLY A 23 7.64 -31.31 -22.27
N GLU A 24 7.14 -31.86 -23.34
CA GLU A 24 6.03 -32.80 -23.41
C GLU A 24 6.37 -34.22 -22.95
N PRO A 25 5.35 -35.13 -22.85
CA PRO A 25 5.21 -36.09 -21.77
C PRO A 25 5.52 -37.53 -22.18
N ASP A 26 5.67 -38.41 -21.23
CA ASP A 26 5.34 -39.82 -21.46
C ASP A 26 4.99 -40.57 -20.16
N GLY A 27 3.84 -41.16 -20.09
CA GLY A 27 3.53 -42.56 -20.10
C GLY A 27 3.15 -43.20 -18.74
N THR A 28 1.86 -43.47 -18.59
CA THR A 28 1.23 -44.72 -18.05
C THR A 28 1.38 -45.10 -16.56
N GLY A 29 0.23 -45.40 -15.95
CA GLY A 29 0.12 -46.29 -14.81
C GLY A 29 -1.18 -46.18 -13.99
N ASP A 30 -2.15 -47.00 -14.33
CA ASP A 30 -3.41 -47.31 -13.65
C ASP A 30 -3.32 -47.62 -12.15
N ALA A 31 -4.36 -47.26 -11.38
CA ALA A 31 -5.21 -48.19 -10.58
C ALA A 31 -6.08 -47.39 -9.56
N ASP A 32 -7.34 -47.29 -9.85
CA ASP A 32 -8.53 -47.82 -9.18
C ASP A 32 -8.48 -47.97 -7.64
N ASN A 33 -9.36 -47.29 -6.91
CA ASN A 33 -10.32 -47.93 -6.04
C ASN A 33 -11.39 -47.00 -5.42
N THR A 34 -12.56 -47.46 -5.51
CA THR A 34 -13.92 -47.08 -5.22
C THR A 34 -14.31 -46.84 -3.75
N ALA A 35 -15.36 -45.99 -3.61
CA ALA A 35 -16.55 -46.10 -2.75
C ALA A 35 -16.44 -45.68 -1.26
N LYS A 36 -17.32 -44.89 -0.72
CA LYS A 36 -18.77 -44.93 -0.54
C LYS A 36 -19.23 -43.77 0.34
N ASP A 37 -20.29 -43.11 -0.05
CA ASP A 37 -21.24 -42.44 0.84
C ASP A 37 -21.99 -43.41 1.75
N PRO A 38 -22.57 -42.98 2.86
CA PRO A 38 -24.03 -42.92 2.83
C PRO A 38 -24.67 -41.70 3.58
N GLU A 39 -25.86 -41.42 3.06
CA GLU A 39 -26.96 -40.58 3.48
C GLU A 39 -27.52 -40.81 4.88
N GLY A 40 -28.35 -39.82 5.32
CA GLY A 40 -29.38 -39.97 6.35
C GLY A 40 -29.75 -38.66 7.00
N ASP A 41 -30.66 -38.01 6.57
CA ASP A 41 -32.12 -37.86 6.64
C ASP A 41 -32.65 -37.25 7.95
N GLN A 42 -33.41 -36.13 7.75
CA GLN A 42 -34.76 -35.73 8.13
C GLN A 42 -35.10 -34.98 9.43
N LYS A 43 -35.85 -33.91 9.16
CA LYS A 43 -37.11 -33.36 9.77
C LYS A 43 -37.00 -32.73 11.16
N GLY A 44 -37.62 -31.59 11.42
CA GLY A 44 -38.79 -30.87 10.96
C GLY A 44 -39.39 -30.07 12.08
N GLY A 45 -40.14 -29.00 11.80
CA GLY A 45 -41.27 -28.59 12.64
C GLY A 45 -41.18 -27.22 13.30
N GLN A 46 -41.72 -26.21 12.69
CA GLN A 46 -42.96 -25.47 12.92
C GLN A 46 -43.02 -24.44 14.08
N SER A 47 -43.17 -23.19 13.68
CA SER A 47 -44.20 -22.19 14.04
C SER A 47 -44.42 -21.74 15.48
N GLY A 48 -44.39 -20.42 15.67
CA GLY A 48 -44.97 -19.72 16.81
C GLY A 48 -44.86 -18.19 16.70
N ASN A 49 -45.95 -17.57 16.27
CA ASN A 49 -46.22 -16.13 16.35
C ASN A 49 -46.23 -15.64 17.78
N GLY A 50 -45.74 -14.42 18.03
CA GLY A 50 -45.96 -13.70 19.28
C GLY A 50 -45.53 -12.25 19.16
N ASP A 51 -46.52 -11.36 18.94
CA ASP A 51 -46.41 -9.92 19.09
C ASP A 51 -45.93 -9.53 20.51
N GLY A 52 -45.00 -8.56 20.57
CA GLY A 52 -44.57 -7.97 21.82
C GLY A 52 -43.80 -6.68 21.57
N ASN A 53 -44.53 -5.59 21.45
CA ASN A 53 -44.00 -4.21 21.49
C ASN A 53 -43.30 -3.99 22.82
N THR A 54 -41.97 -3.78 22.84
CA THR A 54 -41.26 -3.21 23.98
C THR A 54 -40.21 -2.21 23.51
N ASP A 55 -40.37 -1.02 23.99
CA ASP A 55 -39.49 0.14 24.01
C ASP A 55 -38.02 -0.20 23.92
N LYS A 56 -37.36 0.14 22.76
CA LYS A 56 -35.91 0.16 22.63
C LYS A 56 -35.38 1.47 23.18
N SER A 57 -35.09 1.50 24.46
CA SER A 57 -34.12 2.42 25.04
C SER A 57 -32.76 2.10 24.41
N THR A 58 -32.35 2.89 23.46
CA THR A 58 -31.00 2.85 22.84
C THR A 58 -30.01 3.35 23.91
N VAL A 59 -29.46 2.43 24.67
CA VAL A 59 -28.23 2.70 25.42
C VAL A 59 -27.12 2.79 24.41
N THR A 60 -26.79 4.02 24.00
CA THR A 60 -25.58 4.31 23.24
C THR A 60 -24.40 4.09 24.20
N THR A 61 -23.86 2.87 24.20
CA THR A 61 -22.55 2.64 24.82
C THR A 61 -21.53 3.31 23.89
N THR A 62 -21.16 4.54 24.22
CA THR A 62 -19.97 5.18 23.66
C THR A 62 -18.78 4.31 24.06
N LYS A 63 -18.24 3.54 23.09
CA LYS A 63 -16.93 2.90 23.21
C LYS A 63 -15.95 4.01 23.61
N PRO A 64 -15.15 3.86 24.69
CA PRO A 64 -14.12 4.83 25.02
C PRO A 64 -13.27 5.05 23.75
N ALA A 65 -12.98 6.31 23.42
CA ALA A 65 -12.07 6.63 22.34
C ALA A 65 -10.77 5.87 22.63
N ALA A 66 -10.35 5.02 21.68
CA ALA A 66 -9.09 4.30 21.81
C ALA A 66 -7.99 5.34 22.00
N SER A 67 -7.09 5.10 22.97
CA SER A 67 -5.94 5.98 23.16
C SER A 67 -5.14 6.00 21.85
N ASN A 68 -4.82 7.19 21.34
CA ASN A 68 -3.95 7.35 20.17
C ASN A 68 -2.46 7.29 20.56
N VAL A 69 -2.14 6.81 21.75
CA VAL A 69 -0.77 6.66 22.28
C VAL A 69 -0.28 5.24 22.02
N ILE A 70 0.91 5.11 21.46
CA ILE A 70 1.58 3.82 21.27
C ILE A 70 2.65 3.68 22.35
N THR A 71 2.63 2.56 23.07
CA THR A 71 3.57 2.23 24.16
C THR A 71 4.34 0.96 23.86
N THR A 72 5.55 0.85 24.42
CA THR A 72 6.37 -0.37 24.34
C THR A 72 7.24 -0.52 25.60
N ASP A 73 7.51 -1.76 25.98
CA ASP A 73 8.53 -2.14 26.97
C ASP A 73 9.81 -2.67 26.28
N ALA A 74 9.84 -2.74 24.95
CA ALA A 74 10.98 -3.22 24.20
C ALA A 74 12.13 -2.22 24.27
N THR A 75 13.36 -2.73 24.51
CA THR A 75 14.58 -1.93 24.41
C THR A 75 14.94 -1.77 22.93
N PRO A 76 15.01 -0.54 22.42
CA PRO A 76 15.38 -0.31 21.03
C PRO A 76 16.86 -0.59 20.77
N TYR A 77 17.19 -1.01 19.56
CA TYR A 77 18.57 -1.12 19.09
C TYR A 77 18.65 -0.84 17.59
N GLN A 78 19.84 -0.48 17.11
CA GLN A 78 20.12 -0.26 15.69
C GLN A 78 20.89 -1.44 15.10
N SER A 79 20.45 -1.90 13.93
CA SER A 79 21.16 -2.92 13.14
C SER A 79 21.09 -2.54 11.68
N GLY A 80 22.22 -2.49 11.00
CA GLY A 80 22.31 -1.94 9.65
C GLY A 80 21.84 -0.48 9.62
N GLY A 81 20.94 -0.16 8.68
CA GLY A 81 20.28 1.14 8.58
C GLY A 81 18.95 1.23 9.33
N VAL A 82 18.55 0.16 10.05
CA VAL A 82 17.24 0.01 10.66
C VAL A 82 17.30 0.22 12.17
N TYR A 83 16.38 1.01 12.70
CA TYR A 83 16.14 1.13 14.13
C TYR A 83 15.04 0.13 14.51
N ILE A 84 15.36 -0.82 15.40
CA ILE A 84 14.48 -1.95 15.71
C ILE A 84 13.91 -1.80 17.11
N VAL A 85 12.59 -1.97 17.23
CA VAL A 85 11.83 -1.94 18.48
C VAL A 85 10.95 -3.19 18.53
N GLY A 86 11.31 -4.17 19.35
CA GLY A 86 10.61 -5.45 19.40
C GLY A 86 10.66 -6.18 18.07
N ASN A 87 9.49 -6.36 17.43
CA ASN A 87 9.32 -7.00 16.13
C ASN A 87 9.12 -6.00 14.97
N ALA A 88 9.34 -4.70 15.21
CA ALA A 88 9.13 -3.66 14.21
C ALA A 88 10.43 -2.89 13.90
N GLY A 89 10.64 -2.60 12.62
CA GLY A 89 11.71 -1.75 12.11
C GLY A 89 11.23 -0.35 11.79
N TYR A 90 12.16 0.60 11.88
CA TYR A 90 11.94 2.00 11.54
C TYR A 90 13.17 2.56 10.84
N GLU A 91 12.96 3.40 9.85
CA GLU A 91 14.04 4.13 9.20
C GLU A 91 14.14 5.57 9.68
N MET A 92 15.36 6.11 9.63
CA MET A 92 15.62 7.49 10.01
C MET A 92 15.37 8.42 8.83
N TYR A 93 14.63 9.50 9.07
CA TYR A 93 14.35 10.52 8.07
C TYR A 93 15.26 11.73 8.25
N ASN A 94 15.90 12.17 7.17
CA ASN A 94 16.71 13.39 7.15
C ASN A 94 16.16 14.36 6.11
N TYR A 95 15.56 15.47 6.57
CA TYR A 95 15.10 16.52 5.70
C TYR A 95 16.28 17.30 5.12
N VAL A 96 16.30 17.43 3.81
CA VAL A 96 17.31 18.22 3.08
C VAL A 96 16.61 19.32 2.30
N GLY A 97 16.67 20.56 2.80
CA GLY A 97 15.94 21.71 2.24
C GLY A 97 16.20 21.93 0.75
N SER A 98 17.45 21.80 0.28
CA SER A 98 17.78 21.95 -1.13
C SER A 98 17.15 20.88 -2.04
N LEU A 99 16.91 19.66 -1.54
CA LEU A 99 16.19 18.63 -2.27
C LEU A 99 14.69 18.91 -2.29
N ALA A 100 14.14 19.41 -1.19
CA ALA A 100 12.76 19.86 -1.13
C ALA A 100 12.50 21.01 -2.10
N GLU A 101 13.39 22.02 -2.15
CA GLU A 101 13.32 23.13 -3.11
C GLU A 101 13.40 22.65 -4.58
N LYS A 102 14.28 21.67 -4.85
CA LYS A 102 14.38 21.06 -6.19
C LYS A 102 13.09 20.33 -6.56
N TYR A 103 12.53 19.55 -5.65
CA TYR A 103 11.25 18.88 -5.85
C TYR A 103 10.12 19.88 -6.12
N GLN A 104 9.99 20.91 -5.26
CA GLN A 104 9.02 21.98 -5.41
C GLN A 104 9.13 22.69 -6.77
N SER A 105 10.34 23.08 -7.17
CA SER A 105 10.56 23.75 -8.45
C SER A 105 10.18 22.88 -9.65
N THR A 106 10.49 21.59 -9.57
CA THR A 106 10.14 20.63 -10.63
C THR A 106 8.63 20.45 -10.74
N VAL A 107 7.94 20.20 -9.62
CA VAL A 107 6.48 20.00 -9.60
C VAL A 107 5.75 21.27 -10.03
N ASN A 108 6.22 22.44 -9.59
CA ASN A 108 5.67 23.75 -10.00
C ASN A 108 5.78 23.95 -11.53
N ALA A 109 6.95 23.66 -12.12
CA ALA A 109 7.16 23.77 -13.57
C ALA A 109 6.23 22.84 -14.37
N VAL A 110 6.02 21.60 -13.89
CA VAL A 110 5.07 20.66 -14.48
C VAL A 110 3.64 21.20 -14.37
N ALA A 111 3.24 21.68 -13.20
CA ALA A 111 1.89 22.20 -12.98
C ALA A 111 1.60 23.44 -13.84
N ASP A 112 2.59 24.33 -14.00
CA ASP A 112 2.47 25.50 -14.86
C ASP A 112 2.29 25.10 -16.33
N SER A 113 3.03 24.10 -16.81
CA SER A 113 2.91 23.57 -18.17
C SER A 113 1.58 22.88 -18.45
N LEU A 114 0.94 22.34 -17.41
CA LEU A 114 -0.36 21.67 -17.48
C LEU A 114 -1.55 22.59 -17.13
N SER A 115 -1.30 23.88 -16.91
CA SER A 115 -2.34 24.84 -16.54
C SER A 115 -3.47 24.88 -17.57
N GLY A 116 -4.70 24.74 -17.11
CA GLY A 116 -5.89 24.65 -17.97
C GLY A 116 -6.08 23.31 -18.67
N VAL A 117 -5.14 22.36 -18.55
CA VAL A 117 -5.22 21.04 -19.15
C VAL A 117 -5.50 19.96 -18.10
N SER A 118 -4.78 20.01 -16.97
CA SER A 118 -4.89 19.01 -15.91
C SER A 118 -4.80 19.63 -14.53
N ASN A 119 -5.42 18.97 -13.52
CA ASN A 119 -5.20 19.30 -12.12
C ASN A 119 -3.98 18.52 -11.61
N VAL A 120 -3.06 19.21 -10.93
CA VAL A 120 -1.90 18.61 -10.30
C VAL A 120 -2.12 18.50 -8.80
N TYR A 121 -1.79 17.35 -8.23
CA TYR A 121 -1.85 17.06 -6.79
C TYR A 121 -0.45 16.69 -6.31
N ALA A 122 -0.05 17.20 -5.14
CA ALA A 122 1.20 16.85 -4.50
C ALA A 122 0.95 16.21 -3.13
N MET A 123 1.56 15.07 -2.89
CA MET A 123 1.50 14.32 -1.65
C MET A 123 2.93 14.04 -1.17
N ALA A 124 3.18 14.21 0.13
CA ALA A 124 4.41 13.77 0.79
C ALA A 124 4.03 12.70 1.81
N ILE A 125 4.54 11.47 1.61
CA ILE A 125 4.16 10.32 2.43
C ILE A 125 5.11 10.25 3.63
N PRO A 126 4.60 10.32 4.89
CA PRO A 126 5.43 10.16 6.07
C PRO A 126 5.87 8.70 6.24
N LEU A 127 7.05 8.50 6.82
CA LEU A 127 7.55 7.17 7.17
C LEU A 127 6.93 6.65 8.47
N SER A 128 7.00 5.33 8.67
CA SER A 128 6.52 4.67 9.89
C SER A 128 7.12 5.26 11.17
N SER A 129 8.37 5.73 11.13
CA SER A 129 9.07 6.36 12.26
C SER A 129 8.42 7.64 12.76
N SER A 130 7.62 8.33 11.94
CA SER A 130 6.85 9.51 12.36
C SER A 130 5.43 9.18 12.80
N ILE A 131 4.90 8.03 12.41
CA ILE A 131 3.49 7.70 12.62
C ILE A 131 3.32 6.61 13.69
N THR A 132 3.99 5.46 13.53
CA THR A 132 3.73 4.28 14.37
C THR A 132 4.82 4.00 15.42
N LEU A 133 5.88 4.81 15.45
CA LEU A 133 6.89 4.68 16.50
C LEU A 133 6.26 4.94 17.88
N PRO A 134 6.59 4.13 18.91
CA PRO A 134 6.15 4.39 20.27
C PRO A 134 6.54 5.78 20.77
N ASP A 135 5.60 6.47 21.41
CA ASP A 135 5.75 7.89 21.81
C ASP A 135 6.95 8.14 22.73
N SER A 136 7.26 7.16 23.58
CA SER A 136 8.44 7.23 24.49
C SER A 136 9.78 7.21 23.77
N LEU A 137 9.80 6.81 22.48
CA LEU A 137 11.01 6.64 21.68
C LEU A 137 11.19 7.70 20.59
N LEU A 138 10.24 8.63 20.45
CA LEU A 138 10.29 9.68 19.44
C LEU A 138 11.55 10.55 19.53
N SER A 139 12.07 10.77 20.75
CA SER A 139 13.32 11.52 20.95
C SER A 139 14.60 10.71 20.72
N ASP A 140 14.50 9.39 20.67
CA ASP A 140 15.65 8.49 20.60
C ASP A 140 16.08 8.19 19.17
N ILE A 141 15.17 8.32 18.20
CA ILE A 141 15.50 8.19 16.79
C ILE A 141 16.04 9.52 16.27
N PRO A 142 17.33 9.57 15.87
CA PRO A 142 17.86 10.76 15.24
C PRO A 142 17.19 10.97 13.88
N GLY A 143 16.74 12.19 13.63
CA GLY A 143 16.09 12.52 12.37
C GLY A 143 15.38 13.86 12.42
N SER A 144 14.86 14.27 11.28
CA SER A 144 14.08 15.49 11.14
C SER A 144 12.61 15.27 11.48
N ASP A 145 11.95 16.29 11.99
CA ASP A 145 10.50 16.30 12.18
C ASP A 145 9.78 16.18 10.83
N GLN A 146 9.11 15.04 10.61
CA GLN A 146 8.45 14.74 9.33
C GLN A 146 7.14 15.52 9.17
N ALA A 147 6.46 15.86 10.27
CA ALA A 147 5.29 16.71 10.22
C ALA A 147 5.63 18.11 9.76
N GLN A 148 6.78 18.65 10.23
CA GLN A 148 7.28 19.94 9.79
C GLN A 148 7.82 19.85 8.36
N ALA A 149 8.53 18.78 8.00
CA ALA A 149 9.03 18.56 6.64
C ALA A 149 7.90 18.49 5.60
N GLU A 150 6.80 17.81 5.90
CA GLU A 150 5.61 17.80 5.03
C GLU A 150 5.08 19.24 4.83
N LYS A 151 4.92 19.99 5.91
CA LYS A 151 4.45 21.40 5.83
C LYS A 151 5.38 22.26 4.97
N ASP A 152 6.68 22.12 5.15
CA ASP A 152 7.68 22.89 4.40
C ASP A 152 7.65 22.50 2.90
N ILE A 153 7.55 21.20 2.59
CA ILE A 153 7.43 20.72 1.20
C ILE A 153 6.16 21.24 0.55
N LEU A 154 5.02 21.11 1.22
CA LEU A 154 3.73 21.50 0.66
C LEU A 154 3.57 23.04 0.58
N ALA A 155 4.18 23.80 1.49
CA ALA A 155 4.15 25.25 1.46
C ALA A 155 4.87 25.86 0.23
N GLY A 156 5.83 25.16 -0.35
CA GLY A 156 6.52 25.58 -1.58
C GLY A 156 5.78 25.26 -2.87
N MET A 157 4.60 24.64 -2.80
CA MET A 157 3.79 24.34 -3.97
C MET A 157 3.04 25.58 -4.47
N GLY A 158 3.03 25.77 -5.79
CA GLY A 158 2.34 26.86 -6.47
C GLY A 158 0.82 26.75 -6.40
N GLN A 159 0.13 27.84 -6.73
CA GLN A 159 -1.34 27.92 -6.67
C GLN A 159 -2.05 26.94 -7.64
N ASN A 160 -1.35 26.49 -8.68
CA ASN A 160 -1.87 25.49 -9.65
C ASN A 160 -1.80 24.05 -9.11
N ILE A 161 -1.28 23.85 -7.89
CA ILE A 161 -1.12 22.54 -7.27
C ILE A 161 -2.04 22.41 -6.06
N LYS A 162 -2.78 21.33 -6.00
CA LYS A 162 -3.58 20.96 -4.82
C LYS A 162 -2.72 20.09 -3.92
N THR A 163 -2.44 20.57 -2.72
CA THR A 163 -1.67 19.82 -1.73
C THR A 163 -2.57 18.85 -0.96
N VAL A 164 -2.08 17.64 -0.75
CA VAL A 164 -2.77 16.59 0.01
C VAL A 164 -1.91 16.27 1.24
N PRO A 165 -2.16 16.92 2.40
CA PRO A 165 -1.39 16.66 3.61
C PRO A 165 -1.78 15.28 4.18
N LEU A 166 -0.80 14.44 4.45
CA LEU A 166 -1.00 13.05 4.88
C LEU A 166 -0.62 12.80 6.34
N HIS A 167 0.33 13.56 6.89
CA HIS A 167 0.85 13.27 8.23
C HIS A 167 -0.26 13.20 9.29
N ASP A 168 -1.09 14.23 9.40
CA ASP A 168 -2.16 14.24 10.41
C ASP A 168 -3.26 13.21 10.09
N ALA A 169 -3.55 12.98 8.80
CA ALA A 169 -4.53 12.00 8.37
C ALA A 169 -4.12 10.58 8.77
N LEU A 170 -2.84 10.21 8.54
CA LEU A 170 -2.32 8.90 8.94
C LEU A 170 -2.11 8.80 10.45
N ASN A 171 -1.67 9.87 11.11
CA ASN A 171 -1.49 9.90 12.56
C ASN A 171 -2.80 9.71 13.32
N ALA A 172 -3.95 10.10 12.76
CA ALA A 172 -5.27 9.81 13.33
C ALA A 172 -5.56 8.30 13.43
N HIS A 173 -4.91 7.49 12.60
CA HIS A 173 -5.05 6.02 12.50
C HIS A 173 -3.80 5.25 12.97
N ARG A 174 -2.86 5.92 13.64
CA ARG A 174 -1.54 5.37 13.97
C ARG A 174 -1.54 4.09 14.82
N THR A 175 -2.63 3.81 15.51
CA THR A 175 -2.79 2.58 16.32
C THR A 175 -3.38 1.41 15.52
N GLU A 176 -3.71 1.63 14.26
CA GLU A 176 -4.14 0.59 13.33
C GLU A 176 -2.94 0.03 12.56
N TYR A 177 -3.13 -1.11 11.88
CA TYR A 177 -2.06 -1.74 11.09
C TYR A 177 -1.87 -1.03 9.74
N ILE A 178 -1.41 0.22 9.79
CA ILE A 178 -1.24 1.09 8.61
C ILE A 178 0.17 1.13 8.03
N TYR A 179 1.16 0.57 8.75
CA TYR A 179 2.52 0.31 8.26
C TYR A 179 2.91 -1.12 8.57
N PHE A 180 3.73 -1.72 7.70
CA PHE A 180 4.36 -3.00 7.98
C PHE A 180 5.38 -2.85 9.10
N ARG A 181 5.59 -3.91 9.86
CA ARG A 181 6.62 -3.97 10.92
C ARG A 181 7.97 -4.39 10.37
N THR A 182 7.96 -5.27 9.38
CA THR A 182 9.16 -5.89 8.80
C THR A 182 9.60 -5.25 7.48
N ASP A 183 8.88 -4.21 7.04
CA ASP A 183 9.11 -3.52 5.77
C ASP A 183 8.90 -2.00 5.91
N HIS A 184 9.55 -1.21 5.06
CA HIS A 184 9.48 0.25 5.13
C HIS A 184 8.16 0.86 4.60
N HIS A 185 7.38 0.10 3.86
CA HIS A 185 6.14 0.60 3.26
C HIS A 185 4.98 0.70 4.27
N TRP A 186 4.02 1.52 3.92
CA TRP A 186 2.69 1.41 4.50
C TRP A 186 1.99 0.12 4.06
N THR A 187 0.97 -0.31 4.80
CA THR A 187 0.04 -1.34 4.35
C THR A 187 -0.97 -0.73 3.36
N ALA A 188 -1.76 -1.56 2.69
CA ALA A 188 -2.85 -1.04 1.87
C ALA A 188 -3.91 -0.28 2.69
N LEU A 189 -4.04 -0.55 4.00
CA LEU A 189 -4.90 0.24 4.87
C LEU A 189 -4.35 1.66 5.06
N GLY A 190 -3.03 1.82 5.21
CA GLY A 190 -2.39 3.14 5.24
C GLY A 190 -2.59 3.89 3.92
N ALA A 191 -2.39 3.21 2.80
CA ALA A 191 -2.66 3.75 1.47
C ALA A 191 -4.14 4.13 1.26
N TYR A 192 -5.08 3.37 1.85
CA TYR A 192 -6.51 3.70 1.85
C TYR A 192 -6.80 5.03 2.57
N TYR A 193 -6.22 5.28 3.72
CA TYR A 193 -6.42 6.57 4.41
C TYR A 193 -5.82 7.74 3.63
N ALA A 194 -4.69 7.53 2.95
CA ALA A 194 -4.16 8.52 2.02
C ALA A 194 -5.09 8.76 0.82
N TYR A 195 -5.70 7.71 0.28
CA TYR A 195 -6.72 7.79 -0.77
C TYR A 195 -7.97 8.57 -0.30
N VAL A 196 -8.46 8.31 0.91
CA VAL A 196 -9.58 9.07 1.49
C VAL A 196 -9.22 10.56 1.58
N GLN A 197 -8.01 10.89 2.03
CA GLN A 197 -7.55 12.27 2.10
C GLN A 197 -7.42 12.91 0.71
N PHE A 198 -6.93 12.17 -0.29
CA PHE A 198 -6.91 12.61 -1.69
C PHE A 198 -8.34 12.89 -2.20
N CYS A 199 -9.29 12.01 -1.95
CA CYS A 199 -10.70 12.19 -2.33
C CYS A 199 -11.29 13.45 -1.70
N ASN A 200 -11.01 13.71 -0.42
CA ASN A 200 -11.44 14.92 0.27
C ASN A 200 -10.91 16.19 -0.41
N VAL A 201 -9.63 16.23 -0.74
CA VAL A 201 -9.00 17.38 -1.43
C VAL A 201 -9.53 17.53 -2.86
N LYS A 202 -9.76 16.41 -3.55
CA LYS A 202 -10.32 16.41 -4.91
C LYS A 202 -11.80 16.78 -4.93
N GLY A 203 -12.55 16.57 -3.85
CA GLY A 203 -13.98 16.80 -3.75
C GLY A 203 -14.80 15.66 -4.37
N ILE A 204 -14.36 14.42 -4.23
CA ILE A 204 -15.07 13.21 -4.64
C ILE A 204 -15.30 12.30 -3.41
N THR A 205 -16.33 11.46 -3.48
CA THR A 205 -16.64 10.51 -2.41
C THR A 205 -15.72 9.28 -2.55
N PRO A 206 -14.95 8.93 -1.51
CA PRO A 206 -14.21 7.66 -1.52
C PRO A 206 -15.18 6.47 -1.44
N HIS A 207 -14.79 5.32 -1.95
CA HIS A 207 -15.45 4.05 -1.63
C HIS A 207 -15.17 3.68 -0.17
N ASP A 208 -16.15 3.06 0.50
CA ASP A 208 -15.95 2.52 1.84
C ASP A 208 -15.01 1.32 1.80
N LEU A 209 -14.18 1.14 2.85
CA LEU A 209 -13.24 0.02 2.90
C LEU A 209 -13.93 -1.34 2.78
N SER A 210 -15.18 -1.44 3.22
CA SER A 210 -16.01 -2.65 3.11
C SER A 210 -16.48 -3.00 1.70
N ASP A 211 -16.32 -2.08 0.73
CA ASP A 211 -16.69 -2.33 -0.66
C ASP A 211 -15.64 -3.17 -1.40
N TYR A 212 -14.43 -3.29 -0.83
CA TYR A 212 -13.30 -3.97 -1.43
C TYR A 212 -13.21 -5.42 -0.98
N GLU A 213 -13.05 -6.36 -1.93
CA GLU A 213 -12.61 -7.72 -1.62
C GLU A 213 -11.14 -7.71 -1.20
N VAL A 214 -10.76 -8.57 -0.25
CA VAL A 214 -9.40 -8.60 0.30
C VAL A 214 -8.76 -9.96 0.10
N SER A 215 -7.62 -9.99 -0.60
CA SER A 215 -6.69 -11.12 -0.59
C SER A 215 -5.64 -10.94 0.50
N GLN A 216 -5.27 -12.02 1.18
CA GLN A 216 -4.30 -12.01 2.27
C GLN A 216 -3.09 -12.89 1.94
N TYR A 217 -1.90 -12.31 2.01
CA TYR A 217 -0.64 -13.01 1.77
C TYR A 217 0.19 -12.97 3.07
N THR A 218 0.15 -14.05 3.83
CA THR A 218 0.83 -14.19 5.13
C THR A 218 2.32 -14.49 4.98
N GLY A 219 3.10 -14.22 6.03
CA GLY A 219 4.52 -14.55 6.06
C GLY A 219 5.40 -13.56 5.30
N PHE A 220 5.00 -12.29 5.20
CA PHE A 220 5.80 -11.24 4.59
C PHE A 220 6.93 -10.81 5.53
N LEU A 221 8.15 -10.81 5.02
CA LEU A 221 9.36 -10.34 5.69
C LEU A 221 10.12 -9.43 4.71
N GLY A 222 9.92 -8.12 4.86
CA GLY A 222 10.38 -7.12 3.92
C GLY A 222 11.78 -6.58 4.18
N SER A 223 11.98 -5.31 3.78
CA SER A 223 13.28 -4.63 3.79
C SER A 223 13.85 -4.49 5.20
N PHE A 224 13.05 -4.10 6.19
CA PHE A 224 13.55 -3.94 7.57
C PHE A 224 14.05 -5.25 8.16
N TYR A 225 13.40 -6.38 7.83
CA TYR A 225 13.90 -7.68 8.21
C TYR A 225 15.26 -7.97 7.57
N ASN A 226 15.36 -7.77 6.25
CA ASN A 226 16.57 -8.10 5.51
C ASN A 226 17.75 -7.17 5.90
N ASP A 227 17.54 -5.86 5.91
CA ASP A 227 18.55 -4.84 6.17
C ASP A 227 18.91 -4.73 7.66
N GLY A 228 17.97 -5.08 8.53
CA GLY A 228 18.16 -5.14 9.99
C GLY A 228 18.92 -6.39 10.48
N GLY A 229 19.44 -7.23 9.56
CA GLY A 229 20.22 -8.42 9.92
C GLY A 229 19.35 -9.62 10.33
N LYS A 230 18.11 -9.66 9.84
CA LYS A 230 17.15 -10.76 10.03
C LYS A 230 16.81 -11.02 11.51
N PRO A 231 16.27 -10.03 12.24
CA PRO A 231 15.93 -10.18 13.64
C PRO A 231 14.94 -11.33 13.88
N GLN A 232 15.24 -12.18 14.85
CA GLN A 232 14.39 -13.35 15.15
C GLN A 232 12.98 -12.93 15.54
N ALA A 233 12.80 -11.83 16.28
CA ALA A 233 11.49 -11.33 16.67
C ALA A 233 10.59 -10.96 15.48
N MET A 234 11.17 -10.49 14.36
CA MET A 234 10.43 -10.27 13.12
C MET A 234 10.10 -11.59 12.40
N ALA A 235 11.04 -12.56 12.41
CA ALA A 235 10.83 -13.86 11.81
C ALA A 235 9.74 -14.68 12.53
N ASP A 236 9.63 -14.52 13.86
CA ASP A 236 8.61 -15.19 14.67
C ASP A 236 7.21 -14.60 14.50
N ASP A 237 7.11 -13.34 14.07
CA ASP A 237 5.86 -12.63 13.83
C ASP A 237 5.89 -11.85 12.50
N PRO A 238 5.92 -12.56 11.36
CA PRO A 238 5.95 -11.94 10.05
C PRO A 238 4.67 -11.16 9.74
N ASP A 239 4.77 -10.22 8.83
CA ASP A 239 3.64 -9.42 8.38
C ASP A 239 2.67 -10.18 7.48
N THR A 240 1.49 -9.61 7.29
CA THR A 240 0.51 -10.06 6.30
C THR A 240 0.20 -8.91 5.34
N VAL A 241 0.35 -9.15 4.04
CA VAL A 241 -0.08 -8.21 3.02
C VAL A 241 -1.58 -8.42 2.79
N ASN A 242 -2.40 -7.43 3.18
CA ASN A 242 -3.81 -7.39 2.83
C ASN A 242 -3.94 -6.56 1.55
N ALA A 243 -4.34 -7.18 0.44
CA ALA A 243 -4.47 -6.52 -0.85
C ALA A 243 -5.95 -6.33 -1.18
N TYR A 244 -6.38 -5.06 -1.27
CA TYR A 244 -7.75 -4.66 -1.60
C TYR A 244 -7.91 -4.63 -3.12
N HIS A 245 -8.81 -5.47 -3.64
CA HIS A 245 -9.14 -5.50 -5.07
C HIS A 245 -10.00 -4.29 -5.43
N PRO A 246 -9.79 -3.63 -6.59
CA PRO A 246 -10.75 -2.64 -7.07
C PRO A 246 -12.18 -3.19 -7.05
N VAL A 247 -13.15 -2.33 -6.76
CA VAL A 247 -14.58 -2.67 -6.76
C VAL A 247 -15.01 -3.14 -8.16
N SER A 248 -14.46 -2.50 -9.19
CA SER A 248 -14.64 -2.91 -10.58
C SER A 248 -13.95 -4.24 -10.88
N SER A 249 -14.69 -5.18 -11.44
CA SER A 249 -14.21 -6.53 -11.73
C SER A 249 -13.53 -6.69 -13.10
N THR A 250 -13.70 -5.70 -14.00
CA THR A 250 -13.27 -5.78 -15.41
C THR A 250 -12.06 -4.90 -15.73
N ALA A 251 -11.48 -4.23 -14.73
CA ALA A 251 -10.29 -3.43 -14.91
C ALA A 251 -9.11 -4.27 -15.42
N ALA A 252 -8.50 -3.82 -16.51
CA ALA A 252 -7.40 -4.50 -17.19
C ALA A 252 -6.10 -3.71 -17.04
N MET A 253 -5.03 -4.37 -16.64
CA MET A 253 -3.72 -3.78 -16.46
C MET A 253 -2.73 -4.28 -17.51
N LYS A 254 -1.87 -3.37 -17.98
CA LYS A 254 -0.68 -3.67 -18.77
C LYS A 254 0.51 -2.88 -18.21
N TYR A 255 1.71 -3.38 -18.39
CA TYR A 255 2.94 -2.72 -17.95
C TYR A 255 4.09 -2.93 -18.93
N GLY A 256 5.08 -2.07 -18.88
CA GLY A 256 6.27 -2.13 -19.72
C GLY A 256 7.36 -1.14 -19.28
N SER A 257 8.41 -1.00 -20.10
CA SER A 257 9.51 -0.08 -19.81
C SER A 257 9.18 1.39 -20.13
N SER A 258 8.22 1.64 -21.01
CA SER A 258 7.70 2.96 -21.37
C SER A 258 6.34 2.83 -22.04
N GLU A 259 5.66 3.96 -22.30
CA GLU A 259 4.40 4.00 -23.06
C GLU A 259 4.56 3.43 -24.47
N ASP A 260 5.68 3.69 -25.11
CA ASP A 260 5.98 3.26 -26.50
C ASP A 260 6.50 1.82 -26.58
N SER A 261 6.73 1.15 -25.44
CA SER A 261 7.21 -0.23 -25.42
C SER A 261 6.09 -1.23 -25.69
N GLU A 262 6.44 -2.46 -26.03
CA GLU A 262 5.49 -3.57 -26.01
C GLU A 262 5.02 -3.79 -24.56
N LEU A 263 3.70 -3.68 -24.33
CA LEU A 263 3.12 -3.81 -23.01
C LEU A 263 2.69 -5.26 -22.75
N THR A 264 3.08 -5.77 -21.60
CA THR A 264 2.69 -7.09 -21.10
C THR A 264 1.42 -6.98 -20.26
N GLY A 265 0.51 -7.94 -20.41
CA GLY A 265 -0.70 -8.04 -19.56
C GLY A 265 -0.32 -8.32 -18.09
N GLY A 266 -0.99 -7.63 -17.18
CA GLY A 266 -0.76 -7.74 -15.73
C GLY A 266 -2.05 -7.81 -14.93
N LYS A 267 -1.91 -7.70 -13.60
CA LYS A 267 -3.00 -7.67 -12.64
C LYS A 267 -2.85 -6.47 -11.71
N VAL A 268 -3.96 -5.79 -11.41
CA VAL A 268 -3.98 -4.69 -10.43
C VAL A 268 -3.64 -5.24 -9.04
N ILE A 269 -4.22 -6.38 -8.68
CA ILE A 269 -3.80 -7.19 -7.53
C ILE A 269 -3.34 -8.54 -8.07
N PHE A 270 -2.07 -8.86 -7.84
CA PHE A 270 -1.44 -10.11 -8.27
C PHE A 270 -1.41 -11.11 -7.11
N ASP A 271 -1.59 -12.40 -7.43
CA ASP A 271 -1.57 -13.46 -6.43
C ASP A 271 -0.13 -13.81 -6.01
N GLU A 272 0.23 -13.38 -4.80
CA GLU A 272 1.52 -13.64 -4.16
C GLU A 272 1.46 -14.76 -3.11
N SER A 273 0.48 -15.64 -3.18
CA SER A 273 0.30 -16.74 -2.20
C SER A 273 1.51 -17.67 -2.14
N THR A 274 2.16 -17.92 -3.29
CA THR A 274 3.33 -18.80 -3.41
C THR A 274 4.66 -18.05 -3.49
N ALA A 275 4.64 -16.73 -3.44
CA ALA A 275 5.86 -15.93 -3.54
C ALA A 275 6.77 -16.08 -2.30
N ALA A 276 8.06 -15.84 -2.51
CA ALA A 276 9.00 -15.72 -1.40
C ALA A 276 8.57 -14.65 -0.41
N ALA A 277 8.96 -14.81 0.86
CA ALA A 277 8.54 -13.92 1.94
C ALA A 277 8.82 -12.43 1.65
N SER A 278 9.92 -12.10 0.98
CA SER A 278 10.31 -10.71 0.66
C SER A 278 9.58 -10.10 -0.54
N LEU A 279 8.84 -10.88 -1.32
CA LEU A 279 8.25 -10.42 -2.58
C LEU A 279 6.76 -10.09 -2.50
N LYS A 280 6.10 -10.39 -1.37
CA LYS A 280 4.63 -10.29 -1.25
C LYS A 280 4.06 -8.90 -1.43
N TYR A 281 4.84 -7.84 -1.24
CA TYR A 281 4.43 -6.46 -1.57
C TYR A 281 4.20 -6.26 -3.08
N GLY A 282 4.80 -7.12 -3.92
CA GLY A 282 4.53 -7.20 -5.36
C GLY A 282 3.08 -7.49 -5.74
N ALA A 283 2.22 -7.88 -4.78
CA ALA A 283 0.78 -8.01 -4.98
C ALA A 283 0.14 -6.74 -5.58
N PHE A 284 0.67 -5.56 -5.24
CA PHE A 284 0.16 -4.28 -5.74
C PHE A 284 0.77 -3.95 -7.10
N ILE A 285 -0.07 -3.92 -8.13
CA ILE A 285 0.28 -3.59 -9.53
C ILE A 285 1.54 -4.31 -10.06
N MET A 286 1.82 -5.51 -9.52
CA MET A 286 2.99 -6.34 -9.86
C MET A 286 4.33 -5.62 -9.61
N GLY A 287 4.38 -4.80 -8.55
CA GLY A 287 5.59 -4.10 -8.13
C GLY A 287 5.84 -2.77 -8.82
N ASP A 288 7.09 -2.31 -8.80
CA ASP A 288 7.48 -0.97 -9.23
C ASP A 288 7.88 -0.94 -10.70
N ASN A 289 6.92 -1.19 -11.60
CA ASN A 289 7.15 -1.14 -13.03
C ASN A 289 7.43 0.30 -13.52
N PRO A 290 8.31 0.51 -14.50
CA PRO A 290 8.60 1.84 -15.06
C PRO A 290 7.34 2.53 -15.60
N PHE A 291 6.49 1.78 -16.30
CA PHE A 291 5.22 2.25 -16.85
C PHE A 291 4.13 1.21 -16.66
N THR A 292 2.98 1.64 -16.15
CA THR A 292 1.78 0.81 -15.99
C THR A 292 0.56 1.60 -16.47
N VAL A 293 -0.34 0.94 -17.19
CA VAL A 293 -1.65 1.47 -17.57
C VAL A 293 -2.76 0.51 -17.12
N ILE A 294 -3.79 1.07 -16.50
CA ILE A 294 -4.97 0.34 -16.04
C ILE A 294 -6.19 0.99 -16.68
N GLU A 295 -6.92 0.22 -17.47
CA GLU A 295 -8.16 0.64 -18.16
C GLU A 295 -9.35 0.01 -17.41
N ASN A 296 -10.31 0.84 -17.02
CA ASN A 296 -11.53 0.40 -16.36
C ASN A 296 -12.76 0.74 -17.22
N PRO A 297 -13.32 -0.23 -17.93
CA PRO A 297 -14.49 -0.01 -18.78
C PRO A 297 -15.81 0.22 -18.01
N GLU A 298 -15.84 -0.10 -16.69
CA GLU A 298 -16.99 0.18 -15.83
C GLU A 298 -17.09 1.67 -15.47
N VAL A 299 -15.98 2.42 -15.59
CA VAL A 299 -15.93 3.87 -15.39
C VAL A 299 -16.00 4.56 -16.76
N SER A 300 -17.13 5.24 -17.04
CA SER A 300 -17.38 5.88 -18.33
C SER A 300 -17.37 7.42 -18.27
N ASN A 301 -16.56 7.99 -17.36
CA ASN A 301 -16.52 9.44 -17.12
C ASN A 301 -15.52 10.21 -18.03
N GLY A 302 -14.77 9.51 -18.88
CA GLY A 302 -13.74 10.09 -19.75
C GLY A 302 -12.54 10.66 -19.02
N GLN A 303 -12.40 10.42 -17.70
CA GLN A 303 -11.30 10.94 -16.90
C GLN A 303 -10.14 9.95 -16.87
N SER A 304 -8.93 10.50 -16.88
CA SER A 304 -7.70 9.76 -16.63
C SER A 304 -6.87 10.44 -15.54
N CYS A 305 -5.98 9.69 -14.92
CA CYS A 305 -4.95 10.25 -14.05
C CYS A 305 -3.59 9.62 -14.31
N ILE A 306 -2.54 10.37 -14.02
CA ILE A 306 -1.16 9.91 -14.04
C ILE A 306 -0.65 10.01 -12.61
N VAL A 307 -0.15 8.90 -12.06
CA VAL A 307 0.49 8.81 -10.76
C VAL A 307 2.00 8.66 -10.98
N VAL A 308 2.75 9.74 -10.78
CA VAL A 308 4.22 9.69 -10.75
C VAL A 308 4.62 9.34 -9.33
N LYS A 309 5.24 8.18 -9.14
CA LYS A 309 5.39 7.56 -7.83
C LYS A 309 6.72 6.86 -7.64
N GLU A 310 7.06 6.60 -6.40
CA GLU A 310 7.97 5.55 -5.94
C GLU A 310 7.13 4.34 -5.45
N SER A 311 7.77 3.34 -4.83
CA SER A 311 7.13 2.06 -4.52
C SER A 311 5.96 2.13 -3.50
N PHE A 312 5.88 3.16 -2.64
CA PHE A 312 4.69 3.38 -1.80
C PHE A 312 3.41 3.55 -2.63
N GLY A 313 3.52 4.22 -3.79
CA GLY A 313 2.38 4.41 -4.69
C GLY A 313 1.80 3.11 -5.24
N ASN A 314 2.51 1.99 -5.18
CA ASN A 314 1.99 0.70 -5.65
C ASN A 314 0.71 0.30 -4.90
N ALA A 315 0.67 0.46 -3.57
CA ALA A 315 -0.50 0.14 -2.75
C ALA A 315 -1.62 1.20 -2.85
N PHE A 316 -1.30 2.43 -3.32
CA PHE A 316 -2.26 3.52 -3.47
C PHE A 316 -3.03 3.45 -4.80
N VAL A 317 -2.35 3.08 -5.89
CA VAL A 317 -2.91 3.05 -7.26
C VAL A 317 -4.20 2.21 -7.37
N PRO A 318 -4.33 1.02 -6.75
CA PRO A 318 -5.54 0.22 -6.83
C PRO A 318 -6.83 0.97 -6.43
N PHE A 319 -6.77 1.87 -5.44
CA PHE A 319 -7.92 2.65 -4.99
C PHE A 319 -8.38 3.73 -5.99
N LEU A 320 -7.54 4.11 -6.95
CA LEU A 320 -7.88 5.08 -7.98
C LEU A 320 -8.64 4.47 -9.16
N VAL A 321 -8.56 3.15 -9.33
CA VAL A 321 -9.11 2.44 -10.49
C VAL A 321 -10.62 2.64 -10.66
N ASP A 322 -11.33 2.76 -9.54
CA ASP A 322 -12.80 2.93 -9.54
C ASP A 322 -13.27 4.38 -9.76
N HIS A 323 -12.32 5.33 -9.87
CA HIS A 323 -12.63 6.76 -10.10
C HIS A 323 -12.25 7.25 -11.49
N TYR A 324 -11.40 6.52 -12.21
CA TYR A 324 -10.88 6.93 -13.50
C TYR A 324 -11.06 5.84 -14.55
N GLN A 325 -11.43 6.25 -15.76
CA GLN A 325 -11.48 5.32 -16.90
C GLN A 325 -10.11 4.77 -17.25
N THR A 326 -9.06 5.57 -17.04
CA THR A 326 -7.66 5.15 -17.24
C THR A 326 -6.79 5.70 -16.13
N VAL A 327 -6.00 4.82 -15.53
CA VAL A 327 -4.96 5.16 -14.55
C VAL A 327 -3.60 4.80 -15.13
N TYR A 328 -2.69 5.77 -15.19
CA TYR A 328 -1.29 5.55 -15.52
C TYR A 328 -0.48 5.62 -14.24
N ALA A 329 0.41 4.67 -14.00
CA ALA A 329 1.39 4.72 -12.92
C ALA A 329 2.79 4.68 -13.51
N VAL A 330 3.59 5.69 -13.19
CA VAL A 330 4.95 5.88 -13.71
C VAL A 330 5.91 5.92 -12.53
N SER A 331 6.85 4.99 -12.50
CA SER A 331 7.88 4.97 -11.47
C SER A 331 9.02 5.90 -11.86
N TYR A 332 9.23 6.95 -11.06
CA TYR A 332 10.35 7.88 -11.31
C TYR A 332 11.71 7.27 -10.94
N THR A 333 11.75 6.19 -10.18
CA THR A 333 13.00 5.48 -9.85
C THR A 333 13.65 4.85 -11.07
N HIS A 334 12.90 4.67 -12.15
CA HIS A 334 13.36 4.13 -13.45
C HIS A 334 13.56 5.21 -14.52
N LEU A 335 13.34 6.49 -14.22
CA LEU A 335 13.48 7.59 -15.18
C LEU A 335 14.91 8.16 -15.29
N THR A 336 15.92 7.52 -14.67
CA THR A 336 17.31 7.98 -14.65
C THR A 336 18.20 7.24 -15.64
#